data_2b5247356e06d7d32642b5147935ed06
#
_entry.id   2b5247356e06d7d32642b5147935ed06
#
_cell.length_a   1.000
_cell.length_b   1.000
_cell.length_c   1.000
_cell.angle_alpha   90.00
_cell.angle_beta   90.00
_cell.angle_gamma   90.00
#
_symmetry.space_group_name_H-M   'P 1'
#
loop_
_entity.id
_entity.type
_entity.pdbx_description
1 polymer ?
#
loop_
_entity_poly.entity_id
_entity_poly.type
_entity_poly.pdbx_seq_one_letter_code
_entity_poly.pdbx_strand_id
1 'polypeptide(L)'
;MKHLFAAGLMAASLMTSLPALAQDKLSVMLDWFVNPDHAPLVVAQEKGFFKDAGLEVTLTAPADPNDPPKLVAAGGADIAVSYQPQLILQVAEELPLVRIGTLVSTPLNSVVVLRDGPVKTLKDLKGRKVGYSIAGFEDALLGAMLEKQGLSLKDVELVNVNFSLSPSLLSGQVDAVVGAFRNFELNQMEIEKHPGRAFYPEEEGVPPYDELILVARKDKANDPRFKRFLAAVERATLYILNHPEDAQAAFVKGRPELNDELNRRAWADTLPRFSHSPAALDAERYTRFAEFLKARGLIKAVAPVDQYAVVVK
;
A
#
# COMPACT_ATOMS: atom_id res chain seq x y z
N MET A 1 -77.16 42.30 5.36
CA MET A 1 -76.62 41.18 6.16
C MET A 1 -76.29 40.05 5.20
N LYS A 2 -75.01 39.93 4.83
CA LYS A 2 -74.47 38.80 4.02
C LYS A 2 -73.12 38.40 4.61
N HIS A 3 -73.07 37.26 5.26
CA HIS A 3 -71.84 36.65 5.83
C HIS A 3 -71.11 35.92 4.72
N LEU A 4 -69.90 36.35 4.36
CA LEU A 4 -68.96 35.56 3.56
C LEU A 4 -68.10 34.70 4.49
N PHE A 5 -68.18 33.39 4.39
CA PHE A 5 -67.24 32.42 4.95
C PHE A 5 -66.08 32.24 3.98
N ALA A 6 -64.85 32.64 4.42
CA ALA A 6 -63.63 32.35 3.72
C ALA A 6 -63.12 30.99 4.23
N ALA A 7 -63.16 29.96 3.40
CA ALA A 7 -62.55 28.66 3.68
C ALA A 7 -61.05 28.70 3.27
N GLY A 8 -60.15 28.76 4.28
CA GLY A 8 -58.72 28.62 4.04
C GLY A 8 -58.31 27.18 3.79
N LEU A 9 -57.82 26.87 2.59
CA LEU A 9 -57.18 25.57 2.26
C LEU A 9 -55.78 25.55 2.83
N MET A 10 -55.57 24.79 3.91
CA MET A 10 -54.24 24.50 4.48
C MET A 10 -53.61 23.36 3.70
N ALA A 11 -52.69 23.67 2.76
CA ALA A 11 -51.91 22.67 2.04
C ALA A 11 -50.85 22.08 2.99
N ALA A 12 -51.11 20.89 3.49
CA ALA A 12 -50.11 20.12 4.25
C ALA A 12 -49.05 19.57 3.30
N SER A 13 -47.87 20.18 3.23
CA SER A 13 -46.71 19.66 2.52
C SER A 13 -46.20 18.42 3.25
N LEU A 14 -46.54 17.23 2.74
CA LEU A 14 -45.92 15.97 3.15
C LEU A 14 -44.46 15.96 2.65
N MET A 15 -43.53 16.36 3.51
CA MET A 15 -42.12 16.07 3.30
C MET A 15 -41.91 14.58 3.48
N THR A 16 -41.88 13.83 2.38
CA THR A 16 -41.41 12.44 2.37
C THR A 16 -39.91 12.45 2.65
N SER A 17 -39.52 12.20 3.89
CA SER A 17 -38.15 11.89 4.23
C SER A 17 -37.78 10.57 3.54
N LEU A 18 -36.98 10.65 2.46
CA LEU A 18 -36.34 9.47 1.89
C LEU A 18 -35.50 8.81 3.00
N PRO A 19 -35.66 7.50 3.25
CA PRO A 19 -34.82 6.81 4.19
C PRO A 19 -33.36 6.97 3.73
N ALA A 20 -32.51 7.53 4.58
CA ALA A 20 -31.08 7.48 4.35
C ALA A 20 -30.69 6.02 4.29
N LEU A 21 -30.30 5.54 3.10
CA LEU A 21 -29.77 4.18 2.94
C LEU A 21 -28.55 4.07 3.87
N ALA A 22 -28.61 3.11 4.80
CA ALA A 22 -27.48 2.82 5.66
C ALA A 22 -26.26 2.48 4.79
N GLN A 23 -25.12 3.12 5.07
CA GLN A 23 -23.89 2.83 4.35
C GLN A 23 -23.35 1.47 4.78
N ASP A 24 -22.84 0.71 3.80
CA ASP A 24 -22.15 -0.55 4.09
C ASP A 24 -20.78 -0.25 4.71
N LYS A 25 -20.52 -0.83 5.87
CA LYS A 25 -19.23 -0.68 6.54
C LYS A 25 -18.15 -1.51 5.87
N LEU A 26 -16.95 -0.95 5.77
CA LEU A 26 -15.76 -1.61 5.22
C LEU A 26 -14.52 -1.19 6.02
N SER A 27 -13.77 -2.16 6.52
CA SER A 27 -12.52 -1.94 7.25
C SER A 27 -11.31 -2.19 6.35
N VAL A 28 -10.36 -1.25 6.34
CA VAL A 28 -9.11 -1.34 5.58
C VAL A 28 -7.93 -1.15 6.53
N MET A 29 -7.08 -2.17 6.63
CA MET A 29 -5.80 -2.09 7.33
C MET A 29 -4.75 -1.56 6.35
N LEU A 30 -4.04 -0.49 6.71
CA LEU A 30 -2.88 -0.02 5.97
C LEU A 30 -1.68 -0.93 6.25
N ASP A 31 -0.66 -0.88 5.41
CA ASP A 31 0.60 -1.60 5.59
C ASP A 31 1.57 -0.88 6.54
N TRP A 32 1.42 0.44 6.65
CA TRP A 32 2.31 1.34 7.37
C TRP A 32 1.50 2.46 8.06
N PHE A 33 2.18 3.37 8.79
CA PHE A 33 1.54 4.63 9.18
C PHE A 33 1.15 5.44 7.93
N VAL A 34 0.13 6.29 8.07
CA VAL A 34 -0.40 7.07 6.94
C VAL A 34 0.70 7.93 6.33
N ASN A 35 0.88 7.80 5.02
CA ASN A 35 1.85 8.54 4.23
C ASN A 35 1.29 8.77 2.80
N PRO A 36 1.96 9.51 1.91
CA PRO A 36 1.46 9.80 0.57
C PRO A 36 1.12 8.58 -0.31
N ASP A 37 1.68 7.40 -0.05
CA ASP A 37 1.34 6.19 -0.82
C ASP A 37 -0.11 5.75 -0.59
N HIS A 38 -0.71 6.15 0.55
CA HIS A 38 -2.13 5.94 0.87
C HIS A 38 -3.05 7.03 0.36
N ALA A 39 -2.55 8.03 -0.39
CA ALA A 39 -3.35 9.18 -0.82
C ALA A 39 -4.66 8.80 -1.53
N PRO A 40 -4.72 7.79 -2.43
CA PRO A 40 -5.99 7.40 -3.05
C PRO A 40 -7.08 7.01 -2.05
N LEU A 41 -6.70 6.34 -0.95
CA LEU A 41 -7.63 5.93 0.10
C LEU A 41 -8.09 7.13 0.95
N VAL A 42 -7.14 7.94 1.40
CA VAL A 42 -7.41 9.11 2.24
C VAL A 42 -8.22 10.17 1.49
N VAL A 43 -7.84 10.46 0.23
CA VAL A 43 -8.58 11.44 -0.60
C VAL A 43 -9.97 10.93 -0.95
N ALA A 44 -10.15 9.63 -1.20
CA ALA A 44 -11.48 9.04 -1.40
C ALA A 44 -12.38 9.27 -0.17
N GLN A 45 -11.82 9.15 1.04
CA GLN A 45 -12.52 9.41 2.29
C GLN A 45 -12.86 10.90 2.44
N GLU A 46 -11.86 11.78 2.35
CA GLU A 46 -12.00 13.22 2.60
C GLU A 46 -12.86 13.95 1.55
N LYS A 47 -12.83 13.50 0.30
CA LYS A 47 -13.67 14.01 -0.78
C LYS A 47 -15.06 13.35 -0.83
N GLY A 48 -15.34 12.41 0.06
CA GLY A 48 -16.63 11.74 0.17
C GLY A 48 -16.91 10.70 -0.92
N PHE A 49 -15.90 10.25 -1.69
CA PHE A 49 -16.13 9.30 -2.79
C PHE A 49 -16.58 7.92 -2.29
N PHE A 50 -16.12 7.50 -1.11
CA PHE A 50 -16.66 6.29 -0.46
C PHE A 50 -18.12 6.47 -0.07
N LYS A 51 -18.46 7.64 0.51
CA LYS A 51 -19.84 7.97 0.87
C LYS A 51 -20.76 7.98 -0.34
N ASP A 52 -20.33 8.59 -1.44
CA ASP A 52 -21.06 8.61 -2.71
C ASP A 52 -21.30 7.18 -3.26
N ALA A 53 -20.35 6.26 -2.99
CA ALA A 53 -20.45 4.85 -3.34
C ALA A 53 -21.29 4.02 -2.33
N GLY A 54 -21.92 4.65 -1.33
CA GLY A 54 -22.70 3.99 -0.28
C GLY A 54 -21.85 3.21 0.72
N LEU A 55 -20.59 3.62 0.95
CA LEU A 55 -19.65 2.96 1.84
C LEU A 55 -19.25 3.87 3.01
N GLU A 56 -19.17 3.28 4.20
CA GLU A 56 -18.51 3.83 5.38
C GLU A 56 -17.18 3.10 5.56
N VAL A 57 -16.07 3.71 5.10
CA VAL A 57 -14.74 3.09 5.12
C VAL A 57 -13.96 3.57 6.33
N THR A 58 -13.40 2.62 7.10
CA THR A 58 -12.47 2.91 8.19
C THR A 58 -11.07 2.52 7.75
N LEU A 59 -10.13 3.48 7.76
CA LEU A 59 -8.71 3.26 7.49
C LEU A 59 -7.97 3.16 8.82
N THR A 60 -7.20 2.10 9.02
CA THR A 60 -6.46 1.86 10.27
C THR A 60 -5.00 1.54 9.97
N ALA A 61 -4.07 2.31 10.53
CA ALA A 61 -2.64 1.97 10.48
C ALA A 61 -2.35 0.78 11.40
N PRO A 62 -1.43 -0.14 11.03
CA PRO A 62 -1.12 -1.31 11.83
C PRO A 62 -0.25 -0.95 13.04
N ALA A 63 -0.33 -1.78 14.08
CA ALA A 63 0.59 -1.73 15.23
C ALA A 63 1.92 -2.46 14.92
N ASP A 64 1.90 -3.44 14.02
CA ASP A 64 3.07 -4.17 13.48
C ASP A 64 2.91 -4.28 11.97
N PRO A 65 3.94 -3.93 11.15
CA PRO A 65 3.86 -3.96 9.69
C PRO A 65 3.67 -5.37 9.12
N ASN A 66 3.87 -6.42 9.91
CA ASN A 66 3.65 -7.81 9.52
C ASN A 66 2.20 -8.30 9.66
N ASP A 67 1.32 -7.52 10.31
CA ASP A 67 -0.02 -7.98 10.71
C ASP A 67 -1.12 -7.81 9.65
N PRO A 68 -1.15 -6.76 8.81
CA PRO A 68 -2.31 -6.43 7.98
C PRO A 68 -2.88 -7.60 7.16
N PRO A 69 -2.11 -8.34 6.34
CA PRO A 69 -2.65 -9.45 5.58
C PRO A 69 -3.09 -10.63 6.47
N LYS A 70 -2.42 -10.85 7.63
CA LYS A 70 -2.79 -11.91 8.58
C LYS A 70 -4.13 -11.61 9.24
N LEU A 71 -4.40 -10.34 9.59
CA LEU A 71 -5.68 -9.90 10.14
C LEU A 71 -6.82 -10.13 9.15
N VAL A 72 -6.61 -9.83 7.86
CA VAL A 72 -7.59 -10.12 6.81
C VAL A 72 -7.80 -11.62 6.65
N ALA A 73 -6.74 -12.41 6.61
CA ALA A 73 -6.84 -13.88 6.53
C ALA A 73 -7.65 -14.47 7.71
N ALA A 74 -7.50 -13.89 8.91
CA ALA A 74 -8.24 -14.27 10.12
C ALA A 74 -9.67 -13.68 10.18
N GLY A 75 -10.05 -12.78 9.25
CA GLY A 75 -11.35 -12.12 9.25
C GLY A 75 -11.47 -10.93 10.21
N GLY A 76 -10.35 -10.39 10.69
CA GLY A 76 -10.30 -9.21 11.56
C GLY A 76 -10.41 -7.88 10.81
N ALA A 77 -10.24 -7.88 9.50
CA ALA A 77 -10.48 -6.75 8.60
C ALA A 77 -11.01 -7.24 7.25
N ASP A 78 -11.67 -6.36 6.48
CA ASP A 78 -12.19 -6.71 5.15
C ASP A 78 -11.10 -6.66 4.08
N ILE A 79 -10.25 -5.64 4.12
CA ILE A 79 -9.17 -5.38 3.15
C ILE A 79 -7.89 -5.05 3.92
N ALA A 80 -6.74 -5.44 3.38
CA ALA A 80 -5.45 -4.90 3.78
C ALA A 80 -4.68 -4.36 2.56
N VAL A 81 -3.86 -3.33 2.81
CA VAL A 81 -2.75 -2.99 1.93
C VAL A 81 -1.64 -4.00 2.17
N SER A 82 -1.05 -4.50 1.12
CA SER A 82 -0.01 -5.53 1.12
C SER A 82 0.86 -5.37 -0.13
N TYR A 83 1.75 -6.33 -0.38
CA TYR A 83 2.72 -6.31 -1.48
C TYR A 83 2.55 -7.54 -2.36
N GLN A 84 2.71 -7.39 -3.68
CA GLN A 84 2.55 -8.54 -4.59
C GLN A 84 3.50 -9.71 -4.22
N PRO A 85 4.80 -9.50 -3.95
CA PRO A 85 5.68 -10.59 -3.55
C PRO A 85 5.24 -11.27 -2.24
N GLN A 86 4.84 -10.49 -1.24
CA GLN A 86 4.35 -10.99 0.04
C GLN A 86 3.10 -11.86 -0.13
N LEU A 87 2.14 -11.41 -0.94
CA LEU A 87 0.94 -12.18 -1.23
C LEU A 87 1.27 -13.55 -1.83
N ILE A 88 2.20 -13.60 -2.81
CA ILE A 88 2.56 -14.87 -3.47
C ILE A 88 3.21 -15.83 -2.46
N LEU A 89 4.08 -15.34 -1.56
CA LEU A 89 4.68 -16.15 -0.50
C LEU A 89 3.62 -16.66 0.49
N GLN A 90 2.72 -15.77 0.94
CA GLN A 90 1.66 -16.13 1.89
C GLN A 90 0.65 -17.13 1.30
N VAL A 91 0.31 -17.00 0.02
CA VAL A 91 -0.56 -17.97 -0.66
C VAL A 91 0.14 -19.33 -0.83
N ALA A 92 1.45 -19.34 -1.04
CA ALA A 92 2.23 -20.58 -1.06
C ALA A 92 2.30 -21.26 0.33
N GLU A 93 2.09 -20.50 1.39
CA GLU A 93 1.90 -20.95 2.78
C GLU A 93 0.43 -21.21 3.15
N GLU A 94 -0.44 -21.27 2.13
CA GLU A 94 -1.88 -21.56 2.25
C GLU A 94 -2.71 -20.50 2.98
N LEU A 95 -2.21 -19.24 3.14
CA LEU A 95 -3.05 -18.17 3.65
C LEU A 95 -4.20 -17.90 2.67
N PRO A 96 -5.46 -17.80 3.16
CA PRO A 96 -6.64 -17.65 2.32
C PRO A 96 -6.82 -16.20 1.83
N LEU A 97 -5.83 -15.68 1.11
CA LEU A 97 -5.78 -14.31 0.62
C LEU A 97 -5.96 -14.26 -0.91
N VAL A 98 -6.50 -13.14 -1.38
CA VAL A 98 -6.63 -12.82 -2.80
C VAL A 98 -6.40 -11.32 -3.03
N ARG A 99 -5.63 -10.97 -4.07
CA ARG A 99 -5.53 -9.59 -4.54
C ARG A 99 -6.85 -9.19 -5.20
N ILE A 100 -7.37 -8.03 -4.81
CA ILE A 100 -8.57 -7.42 -5.40
C ILE A 100 -8.27 -6.10 -6.13
N GLY A 101 -7.13 -5.45 -5.85
CA GLY A 101 -6.77 -4.16 -6.44
C GLY A 101 -5.30 -3.82 -6.30
N THR A 102 -4.85 -2.75 -7.00
CA THR A 102 -3.49 -2.20 -6.93
C THR A 102 -3.56 -0.70 -6.66
N LEU A 103 -2.80 -0.19 -5.69
CA LEU A 103 -2.63 1.23 -5.42
C LEU A 103 -1.39 1.78 -6.14
N VAL A 104 -0.25 1.09 -6.01
CA VAL A 104 1.03 1.47 -6.62
C VAL A 104 1.55 0.31 -7.45
N SER A 105 1.67 0.52 -8.77
CA SER A 105 1.96 -0.52 -9.77
C SER A 105 3.43 -0.63 -10.16
N THR A 106 4.33 0.07 -9.44
CA THR A 106 5.78 0.03 -9.67
C THR A 106 6.52 -0.18 -8.35
N PRO A 107 7.70 -0.84 -8.35
CA PRO A 107 8.49 -1.01 -7.15
C PRO A 107 8.85 0.32 -6.49
N LEU A 108 8.66 0.43 -5.18
CA LEU A 108 9.12 1.51 -4.32
C LEU A 108 10.27 1.06 -3.44
N ASN A 109 10.25 -0.22 -3.02
CA ASN A 109 11.24 -0.83 -2.17
C ASN A 109 12.67 -0.69 -2.73
N SER A 110 13.62 -0.53 -1.84
CA SER A 110 15.04 -0.46 -2.17
C SER A 110 15.90 -0.94 -0.98
N VAL A 111 17.13 -1.30 -1.29
CA VAL A 111 18.18 -1.40 -0.26
C VAL A 111 18.85 -0.04 -0.15
N VAL A 112 18.81 0.58 1.03
CA VAL A 112 19.38 1.91 1.28
C VAL A 112 20.55 1.81 2.25
N VAL A 113 21.62 2.54 1.92
CA VAL A 113 22.82 2.73 2.74
C VAL A 113 23.11 4.22 2.86
N LEU A 114 23.93 4.62 3.82
CA LEU A 114 24.45 6.00 3.86
C LEU A 114 25.33 6.27 2.63
N ARG A 115 25.06 7.35 1.88
CA ARG A 115 25.78 7.72 0.65
C ARG A 115 27.29 7.82 0.89
N ASP A 116 27.65 8.44 2.00
CA ASP A 116 29.06 8.66 2.40
C ASP A 116 29.60 7.57 3.33
N GLY A 117 28.78 6.54 3.62
CA GLY A 117 29.15 5.39 4.42
C GLY A 117 30.13 4.43 3.72
N PRO A 118 30.52 3.36 4.40
CA PRO A 118 31.51 2.40 3.90
C PRO A 118 30.93 1.46 2.82
N VAL A 119 29.61 1.31 2.71
CA VAL A 119 28.95 0.46 1.71
C VAL A 119 28.77 1.24 0.42
N LYS A 120 29.44 0.83 -0.65
CA LYS A 120 29.37 1.47 -1.97
C LYS A 120 28.67 0.60 -3.01
N THR A 121 28.67 -0.70 -2.79
CA THR A 121 28.02 -1.73 -3.62
C THR A 121 27.33 -2.74 -2.70
N LEU A 122 26.38 -3.52 -3.24
CA LEU A 122 25.75 -4.62 -2.48
C LEU A 122 26.75 -5.69 -2.01
N LYS A 123 27.88 -5.83 -2.70
CA LYS A 123 28.94 -6.76 -2.30
C LYS A 123 29.59 -6.36 -0.98
N ASP A 124 29.61 -5.06 -0.63
CA ASP A 124 30.18 -4.54 0.61
C ASP A 124 29.29 -4.84 1.84
N LEU A 125 28.09 -5.42 1.62
CA LEU A 125 27.21 -5.87 2.71
C LEU A 125 27.71 -7.15 3.40
N LYS A 126 28.70 -7.85 2.84
CA LYS A 126 29.25 -9.05 3.47
C LYS A 126 29.72 -8.78 4.90
N GLY A 127 29.17 -9.56 5.85
CA GLY A 127 29.47 -9.44 7.28
C GLY A 127 28.83 -8.22 7.97
N ARG A 128 27.88 -7.52 7.31
CA ARG A 128 27.22 -6.33 7.84
C ARG A 128 25.81 -6.60 8.29
N LYS A 129 25.28 -5.67 9.08
CA LYS A 129 23.90 -5.68 9.56
C LYS A 129 22.97 -5.01 8.55
N VAL A 130 21.91 -5.72 8.18
CA VAL A 130 20.86 -5.21 7.30
C VAL A 130 19.53 -5.21 8.05
N GLY A 131 18.97 -4.02 8.25
CA GLY A 131 17.66 -3.84 8.86
C GLY A 131 16.54 -4.21 7.88
N TYR A 132 15.48 -4.81 8.39
CA TYR A 132 14.23 -5.09 7.66
C TYR A 132 13.02 -4.87 8.55
N SER A 133 11.85 -4.67 7.95
CA SER A 133 10.58 -4.47 8.65
C SER A 133 9.62 -5.65 8.44
N ILE A 134 9.49 -6.15 7.21
CA ILE A 134 8.51 -7.17 6.83
C ILE A 134 9.23 -8.46 6.47
N ALA A 135 9.14 -9.42 7.38
CA ALA A 135 9.78 -10.73 7.22
C ALA A 135 9.18 -11.51 6.06
N GLY A 136 10.01 -12.36 5.43
CA GLY A 136 9.65 -13.21 4.28
C GLY A 136 9.67 -12.46 2.96
N PHE A 137 9.20 -11.23 2.92
CA PHE A 137 9.15 -10.41 1.71
C PHE A 137 10.46 -9.65 1.43
N GLU A 138 10.89 -8.84 2.38
CA GLU A 138 12.06 -7.97 2.20
C GLU A 138 13.37 -8.77 2.16
N ASP A 139 13.49 -9.80 2.98
CA ASP A 139 14.61 -10.73 2.94
C ASP A 139 14.65 -11.56 1.64
N ALA A 140 13.49 -11.92 1.07
CA ALA A 140 13.43 -12.57 -0.24
C ALA A 140 13.98 -11.66 -1.36
N LEU A 141 13.63 -10.37 -1.35
CA LEU A 141 14.17 -9.39 -2.30
C LEU A 141 15.68 -9.20 -2.09
N LEU A 142 16.10 -8.97 -0.85
CA LEU A 142 17.52 -8.81 -0.50
C LEU A 142 18.33 -10.04 -0.92
N GLY A 143 17.82 -11.24 -0.65
CA GLY A 143 18.48 -12.50 -1.04
C GLY A 143 18.74 -12.56 -2.54
N ALA A 144 17.74 -12.21 -3.36
CA ALA A 144 17.88 -12.19 -4.81
C ALA A 144 18.92 -11.15 -5.31
N MET A 145 18.94 -9.97 -4.68
CA MET A 145 19.91 -8.91 -5.00
C MET A 145 21.33 -9.33 -4.61
N LEU A 146 21.50 -9.99 -3.47
CA LEU A 146 22.79 -10.51 -3.00
C LEU A 146 23.31 -11.66 -3.90
N GLU A 147 22.45 -12.56 -4.37
CA GLU A 147 22.81 -13.64 -5.27
C GLU A 147 23.49 -13.14 -6.55
N LYS A 148 23.03 -12.04 -7.11
CA LYS A 148 23.65 -11.38 -8.28
C LYS A 148 25.08 -10.92 -7.99
N GLN A 149 25.42 -10.68 -6.72
CA GLN A 149 26.75 -10.30 -6.27
C GLN A 149 27.61 -11.50 -5.81
N GLY A 150 27.09 -12.73 -5.92
CA GLY A 150 27.74 -13.95 -5.41
C GLY A 150 27.69 -14.10 -3.90
N LEU A 151 26.75 -13.42 -3.24
CA LEU A 151 26.47 -13.51 -1.83
C LEU A 151 25.12 -14.19 -1.56
N SER A 152 24.82 -14.43 -0.32
CA SER A 152 23.54 -14.96 0.16
C SER A 152 23.11 -14.25 1.45
N LEU A 153 21.89 -14.51 1.91
CA LEU A 153 21.42 -14.00 3.22
C LEU A 153 22.29 -14.47 4.39
N LYS A 154 23.05 -15.58 4.26
CA LYS A 154 23.98 -16.06 5.29
C LYS A 154 25.24 -15.18 5.41
N ASP A 155 25.51 -14.36 4.42
CA ASP A 155 26.66 -13.44 4.40
C ASP A 155 26.35 -12.10 5.08
N VAL A 156 25.12 -11.89 5.56
CA VAL A 156 24.68 -10.67 6.26
C VAL A 156 23.97 -11.03 7.57
N GLU A 157 23.95 -10.09 8.53
CA GLU A 157 23.15 -10.20 9.76
C GLU A 157 21.84 -9.44 9.57
N LEU A 158 20.69 -10.15 9.53
CA LEU A 158 19.38 -9.55 9.43
C LEU A 158 18.90 -9.06 10.80
N VAL A 159 18.47 -7.80 10.89
CA VAL A 159 17.95 -7.17 12.10
C VAL A 159 16.55 -6.65 11.87
N ASN A 160 15.56 -7.17 12.60
CA ASN A 160 14.22 -6.59 12.54
C ASN A 160 14.22 -5.21 13.21
N VAL A 161 13.91 -4.17 12.44
CA VAL A 161 13.88 -2.78 12.90
C VAL A 161 12.44 -2.23 12.97
N ASN A 162 11.45 -3.07 12.72
CA ASN A 162 10.04 -2.70 12.71
C ASN A 162 9.82 -1.42 11.85
N PHE A 163 9.15 -0.39 12.35
CA PHE A 163 8.91 0.89 11.64
C PHE A 163 10.13 1.82 11.59
N SER A 164 11.31 1.39 12.04
CA SER A 164 12.48 2.27 12.26
C SER A 164 13.56 2.11 11.20
N LEU A 165 13.20 2.01 9.91
CA LEU A 165 14.19 1.85 8.81
C LEU A 165 15.24 2.97 8.81
N SER A 166 14.86 4.21 8.48
CA SER A 166 15.79 5.34 8.44
C SER A 166 16.44 5.63 9.81
N PRO A 167 15.71 5.64 10.94
CA PRO A 167 16.34 5.86 12.24
C PRO A 167 17.42 4.83 12.61
N SER A 168 17.20 3.54 12.28
CA SER A 168 18.19 2.49 12.57
C SER A 168 19.46 2.62 11.72
N LEU A 169 19.30 3.04 10.46
CA LEU A 169 20.44 3.32 9.57
C LEU A 169 21.22 4.57 10.02
N LEU A 170 20.50 5.64 10.35
CA LEU A 170 21.11 6.91 10.77
C LEU A 170 21.84 6.82 12.11
N SER A 171 21.34 6.01 13.04
CA SER A 171 22.01 5.76 14.33
C SER A 171 23.18 4.80 14.24
N GLY A 172 23.39 4.13 13.09
CA GLY A 172 24.41 3.09 12.93
C GLY A 172 24.07 1.76 13.63
N GLN A 173 22.82 1.55 14.01
CA GLN A 173 22.35 0.25 14.51
C GLN A 173 22.47 -0.83 13.43
N VAL A 174 22.26 -0.44 12.17
CA VAL A 174 22.44 -1.26 10.96
C VAL A 174 23.27 -0.51 9.91
N ASP A 175 23.94 -1.23 9.02
CA ASP A 175 24.75 -0.68 7.93
C ASP A 175 23.94 -0.41 6.65
N ALA A 176 22.82 -1.08 6.50
CA ALA A 176 21.86 -0.94 5.40
C ALA A 176 20.46 -1.24 5.90
N VAL A 177 19.44 -0.84 5.14
CA VAL A 177 18.06 -1.26 5.33
C VAL A 177 17.48 -1.74 4.00
N VAL A 178 16.70 -2.80 4.02
CA VAL A 178 15.81 -3.23 2.93
C VAL A 178 14.37 -2.92 3.35
N GLY A 179 13.51 -2.59 2.41
CA GLY A 179 12.15 -2.12 2.71
C GLY A 179 11.99 -0.60 2.62
N ALA A 180 13.08 0.14 2.53
CA ALA A 180 13.04 1.60 2.40
C ALA A 180 12.47 2.01 1.04
N PHE A 181 11.44 2.86 1.03
CA PHE A 181 10.79 3.35 -0.17
C PHE A 181 11.54 4.54 -0.76
N ARG A 182 11.81 4.47 -2.06
CA ARG A 182 12.57 5.49 -2.79
C ARG A 182 11.93 6.87 -2.80
N ASN A 183 10.61 6.95 -2.61
CA ASN A 183 9.84 8.19 -2.57
C ASN A 183 9.66 8.74 -1.14
N PHE A 184 9.96 7.97 -0.10
CA PHE A 184 9.76 8.37 1.29
C PHE A 184 11.08 8.41 2.08
N GLU A 185 11.74 7.27 2.34
CA GLU A 185 12.94 7.21 3.16
C GLU A 185 14.13 7.97 2.57
N LEU A 186 14.30 7.99 1.24
CA LEU A 186 15.36 8.79 0.63
C LEU A 186 15.14 10.30 0.85
N ASN A 187 13.88 10.75 0.75
CA ASN A 187 13.54 12.14 1.07
C ASN A 187 13.77 12.47 2.54
N GLN A 188 13.40 11.56 3.45
CA GLN A 188 13.67 11.73 4.88
C GLN A 188 15.16 11.90 5.15
N MET A 189 16.00 11.03 4.60
CA MET A 189 17.45 11.09 4.79
C MET A 189 18.09 12.37 4.20
N GLU A 190 17.59 12.86 3.06
CA GLU A 190 18.04 14.14 2.49
C GLU A 190 17.67 15.31 3.41
N ILE A 191 16.45 15.35 3.97
CA ILE A 191 16.00 16.38 4.91
C ILE A 191 16.84 16.37 6.18
N GLU A 192 17.19 15.19 6.68
CA GLU A 192 18.04 15.00 7.86
C GLU A 192 19.53 15.22 7.57
N LYS A 193 19.90 15.61 6.34
CA LYS A 193 21.27 15.89 5.89
C LYS A 193 22.23 14.68 5.97
N HIS A 194 21.68 13.50 5.93
CA HIS A 194 22.37 12.23 5.83
C HIS A 194 21.91 11.45 4.60
N PRO A 195 22.22 11.91 3.38
CA PRO A 195 21.64 11.36 2.15
C PRO A 195 21.92 9.88 2.00
N GLY A 196 20.88 9.16 1.57
CA GLY A 196 20.93 7.76 1.23
C GLY A 196 21.49 7.50 -0.16
N ARG A 197 21.98 6.29 -0.38
CA ARG A 197 22.16 5.66 -1.69
C ARG A 197 21.27 4.44 -1.74
N ALA A 198 20.42 4.36 -2.77
CA ALA A 198 19.56 3.22 -3.00
C ALA A 198 20.14 2.26 -4.04
N PHE A 199 19.88 0.97 -3.83
CA PHE A 199 20.01 -0.09 -4.83
C PHE A 199 18.59 -0.61 -5.10
N TYR A 200 18.18 -0.58 -6.35
CA TYR A 200 16.81 -0.90 -6.74
C TYR A 200 16.68 -2.38 -7.13
N PRO A 201 15.69 -3.11 -6.59
CA PRO A 201 15.51 -4.54 -6.90
C PRO A 201 15.45 -4.84 -8.39
N GLU A 202 14.75 -4.01 -9.18
CA GLU A 202 14.61 -4.19 -10.62
C GLU A 202 15.92 -4.02 -11.39
N GLU A 203 16.89 -3.30 -10.87
CA GLU A 203 18.25 -3.16 -11.43
C GLU A 203 19.16 -4.32 -10.99
N GLU A 204 18.77 -4.99 -9.90
CA GLU A 204 19.54 -6.08 -9.29
C GLU A 204 18.93 -7.47 -9.56
N GLY A 205 18.11 -7.59 -10.61
CA GLY A 205 17.65 -8.89 -11.13
C GLY A 205 16.34 -9.39 -10.56
N VAL A 206 15.61 -8.57 -9.82
CA VAL A 206 14.24 -8.84 -9.39
C VAL A 206 13.28 -8.35 -10.48
N PRO A 207 12.32 -9.15 -10.95
CA PRO A 207 11.34 -8.70 -11.91
C PRO A 207 10.48 -7.55 -11.35
N PRO A 208 10.00 -6.61 -12.18
CA PRO A 208 9.04 -5.60 -11.76
C PRO A 208 7.77 -6.24 -11.17
N TYR A 209 7.24 -5.61 -10.11
CA TYR A 209 6.05 -6.06 -9.39
C TYR A 209 5.19 -4.87 -8.95
N ASP A 210 3.95 -5.14 -8.53
CA ASP A 210 3.08 -4.14 -7.92
C ASP A 210 3.51 -3.96 -6.46
N GLU A 211 3.92 -2.72 -6.09
CA GLU A 211 4.37 -2.47 -4.72
C GLU A 211 3.22 -2.53 -3.74
N LEU A 212 2.20 -1.69 -3.90
CA LEU A 212 1.06 -1.69 -2.99
C LEU A 212 -0.18 -2.26 -3.67
N ILE A 213 -0.63 -3.37 -3.13
CA ILE A 213 -1.85 -4.06 -3.56
C ILE A 213 -2.90 -4.07 -2.45
N LEU A 214 -4.13 -4.28 -2.83
CA LEU A 214 -5.25 -4.48 -1.93
C LEU A 214 -5.58 -5.97 -1.88
N VAL A 215 -5.55 -6.55 -0.70
CA VAL A 215 -5.87 -7.96 -0.49
C VAL A 215 -7.10 -8.13 0.38
N ALA A 216 -7.88 -9.16 0.09
CA ALA A 216 -9.05 -9.57 0.85
C ALA A 216 -8.97 -11.07 1.15
N ARG A 217 -9.84 -11.56 2.05
CA ARG A 217 -9.97 -13.00 2.26
C ARG A 217 -10.58 -13.67 1.02
N LYS A 218 -10.02 -14.78 0.59
CA LYS A 218 -10.34 -15.46 -0.66
C LYS A 218 -11.83 -15.78 -0.83
N ASP A 219 -12.50 -16.22 0.23
CA ASP A 219 -13.94 -16.51 0.24
C ASP A 219 -14.83 -15.26 0.11
N LYS A 220 -14.25 -14.07 0.26
CA LYS A 220 -14.91 -12.77 0.09
C LYS A 220 -14.59 -12.08 -1.24
N ALA A 221 -13.85 -12.71 -2.15
CA ALA A 221 -13.43 -12.12 -3.42
C ALA A 221 -14.59 -11.51 -4.25
N ASN A 222 -15.80 -12.02 -4.10
CA ASN A 222 -17.00 -11.56 -4.80
C ASN A 222 -17.89 -10.61 -3.96
N ASP A 223 -17.39 -10.05 -2.87
CA ASP A 223 -18.14 -9.09 -2.05
C ASP A 223 -18.49 -7.84 -2.90
N PRO A 224 -19.77 -7.49 -3.05
CA PRO A 224 -20.19 -6.37 -3.90
C PRO A 224 -19.69 -5.00 -3.40
N ARG A 225 -19.27 -4.91 -2.14
CA ARG A 225 -18.66 -3.70 -1.59
C ARG A 225 -17.32 -3.39 -2.25
N PHE A 226 -16.54 -4.41 -2.66
CA PHE A 226 -15.21 -4.23 -3.25
C PHE A 226 -15.24 -3.52 -4.59
N LYS A 227 -16.23 -3.82 -5.44
CA LYS A 227 -16.40 -3.11 -6.71
C LYS A 227 -16.62 -1.61 -6.49
N ARG A 228 -17.51 -1.26 -5.58
CA ARG A 228 -17.81 0.14 -5.23
C ARG A 228 -16.61 0.84 -4.59
N PHE A 229 -15.90 0.13 -3.73
CA PHE A 229 -14.67 0.60 -3.11
C PHE A 229 -13.59 0.91 -4.14
N LEU A 230 -13.29 -0.02 -5.04
CA LEU A 230 -12.28 0.17 -6.10
C LEU A 230 -12.65 1.30 -7.06
N ALA A 231 -13.92 1.45 -7.42
CA ALA A 231 -14.38 2.58 -8.24
C ALA A 231 -14.17 3.93 -7.53
N ALA A 232 -14.39 4.00 -6.21
CA ALA A 232 -14.12 5.21 -5.43
C ALA A 232 -12.62 5.50 -5.32
N VAL A 233 -11.77 4.46 -5.17
CA VAL A 233 -10.30 4.59 -5.18
C VAL A 233 -9.80 5.07 -6.55
N GLU A 234 -10.30 4.52 -7.66
CA GLU A 234 -9.98 4.97 -9.01
C GLU A 234 -10.36 6.44 -9.22
N ARG A 235 -11.57 6.83 -8.82
CA ARG A 235 -12.01 8.23 -8.85
C ARG A 235 -11.07 9.14 -8.06
N ALA A 236 -10.62 8.71 -6.88
CA ALA A 236 -9.68 9.47 -6.07
C ALA A 236 -8.30 9.56 -6.73
N THR A 237 -7.79 8.48 -7.30
CA THR A 237 -6.53 8.47 -8.03
C THR A 237 -6.56 9.47 -9.19
N LEU A 238 -7.59 9.42 -10.02
CA LEU A 238 -7.77 10.36 -11.13
C LEU A 238 -7.95 11.80 -10.64
N TYR A 239 -8.63 12.01 -9.51
CA TYR A 239 -8.76 13.31 -8.89
C TYR A 239 -7.41 13.86 -8.43
N ILE A 240 -6.59 13.06 -7.76
CA ILE A 240 -5.23 13.41 -7.32
C ILE A 240 -4.38 13.86 -8.52
N LEU A 241 -4.41 13.11 -9.61
CA LEU A 241 -3.60 13.41 -10.81
C LEU A 241 -4.04 14.70 -11.51
N ASN A 242 -5.35 15.01 -11.52
CA ASN A 242 -5.89 16.19 -12.18
C ASN A 242 -5.94 17.43 -11.29
N HIS A 243 -5.95 17.27 -9.95
CA HIS A 243 -6.07 18.32 -8.96
C HIS A 243 -5.08 18.10 -7.80
N PRO A 244 -3.76 18.01 -8.05
CA PRO A 244 -2.78 17.55 -7.06
C PRO A 244 -2.71 18.45 -5.81
N GLU A 245 -2.83 19.76 -5.95
CA GLU A 245 -2.77 20.71 -4.82
C GLU A 245 -4.01 20.58 -3.91
N ASP A 246 -5.21 20.53 -4.50
CA ASP A 246 -6.45 20.38 -3.73
C ASP A 246 -6.58 19.00 -3.11
N ALA A 247 -6.08 17.97 -3.80
CA ALA A 247 -6.01 16.62 -3.26
C ALA A 247 -5.00 16.53 -2.10
N GLN A 248 -3.84 17.19 -2.19
CA GLN A 248 -2.88 17.27 -1.09
C GLN A 248 -3.47 18.01 0.12
N ALA A 249 -4.18 19.12 -0.10
CA ALA A 249 -4.88 19.83 0.96
C ALA A 249 -5.94 18.93 1.65
N ALA A 250 -6.65 18.09 0.88
CA ALA A 250 -7.58 17.11 1.44
C ALA A 250 -6.84 16.00 2.21
N PHE A 251 -5.71 15.52 1.71
CA PHE A 251 -4.89 14.48 2.37
C PHE A 251 -4.42 14.91 3.75
N VAL A 252 -3.94 16.15 3.91
CA VAL A 252 -3.45 16.67 5.20
C VAL A 252 -4.55 17.20 6.10
N LYS A 253 -5.79 17.29 5.63
CA LYS A 253 -6.93 17.81 6.39
C LYS A 253 -7.16 16.98 7.65
N GLY A 254 -7.13 17.63 8.82
CA GLY A 254 -7.27 16.95 10.11
C GLY A 254 -6.05 16.11 10.54
N ARG A 255 -4.95 16.17 9.78
CA ARG A 255 -3.68 15.47 10.02
C ARG A 255 -2.51 16.44 9.93
N PRO A 256 -2.39 17.40 10.88
CA PRO A 256 -1.36 18.44 10.81
C PRO A 256 0.07 17.88 10.79
N GLU A 257 0.29 16.69 11.36
CA GLU A 257 1.55 15.97 11.36
C GLU A 257 2.01 15.56 9.95
N LEU A 258 1.09 15.44 8.98
CA LEU A 258 1.41 15.14 7.59
C LEU A 258 1.68 16.39 6.73
N ASN A 259 1.51 17.59 7.29
CA ASN A 259 1.77 18.83 6.57
C ASN A 259 3.21 19.33 6.77
N ASP A 260 4.17 18.45 6.51
CA ASP A 260 5.60 18.73 6.64
C ASP A 260 6.34 18.66 5.29
N GLU A 261 7.66 18.90 5.31
CA GLU A 261 8.48 18.86 4.09
C GLU A 261 8.62 17.45 3.54
N LEU A 262 8.71 16.44 4.40
CA LEU A 262 8.83 15.04 3.98
C LEU A 262 7.60 14.61 3.18
N ASN A 263 6.41 14.81 3.75
CA ASN A 263 5.18 14.43 3.07
C ASN A 263 4.94 15.24 1.78
N ARG A 264 5.38 16.50 1.70
CA ARG A 264 5.29 17.28 0.44
C ARG A 264 6.20 16.73 -0.65
N ARG A 265 7.44 16.34 -0.32
CA ARG A 265 8.37 15.73 -1.29
C ARG A 265 7.88 14.36 -1.71
N ALA A 266 7.54 13.51 -0.73
CA ALA A 266 7.02 12.18 -1.00
C ALA A 266 5.74 12.21 -1.83
N TRP A 267 4.82 13.18 -1.60
CA TRP A 267 3.64 13.39 -2.43
C TRP A 267 3.99 13.55 -3.91
N ALA A 268 4.92 14.46 -4.22
CA ALA A 268 5.34 14.72 -5.61
C ALA A 268 5.95 13.46 -6.26
N ASP A 269 6.77 12.71 -5.51
CA ASP A 269 7.46 11.51 -6.00
C ASP A 269 6.53 10.30 -6.13
N THR A 270 5.40 10.29 -5.41
CA THR A 270 4.41 9.20 -5.45
C THR A 270 3.41 9.34 -6.59
N LEU A 271 3.02 10.57 -6.96
CA LEU A 271 2.00 10.83 -7.98
C LEU A 271 2.15 9.99 -9.27
N PRO A 272 3.33 9.90 -9.90
CA PRO A 272 3.49 9.16 -11.15
C PRO A 272 3.46 7.63 -10.99
N ARG A 273 3.33 7.12 -9.76
CA ARG A 273 3.43 5.69 -9.43
C ARG A 273 2.08 5.04 -9.12
N PHE A 274 1.04 5.87 -8.93
CA PHE A 274 -0.30 5.34 -8.68
C PHE A 274 -0.83 4.54 -9.85
N SER A 275 -1.51 3.45 -9.54
CA SER A 275 -2.29 2.70 -10.53
C SER A 275 -3.50 3.51 -10.97
N HIS A 276 -3.57 3.91 -12.24
CA HIS A 276 -4.71 4.66 -12.79
C HIS A 276 -5.99 3.84 -12.87
N SER A 277 -5.87 2.52 -12.89
CA SER A 277 -6.99 1.56 -12.87
C SER A 277 -6.76 0.51 -11.79
N PRO A 278 -7.09 0.81 -10.53
CA PRO A 278 -6.81 -0.08 -9.39
C PRO A 278 -7.38 -1.49 -9.54
N ALA A 279 -8.50 -1.65 -10.24
CA ALA A 279 -9.12 -2.96 -10.48
C ALA A 279 -8.40 -3.80 -11.55
N ALA A 280 -7.62 -3.19 -12.44
CA ALA A 280 -6.92 -3.91 -13.52
C ALA A 280 -5.88 -4.89 -12.95
N LEU A 281 -5.67 -6.00 -13.64
CA LEU A 281 -4.73 -7.06 -13.26
C LEU A 281 -3.82 -7.39 -14.44
N ASP A 282 -2.51 -7.24 -14.27
CA ASP A 282 -1.48 -7.79 -15.15
C ASP A 282 -1.12 -9.21 -14.70
N ALA A 283 -1.86 -10.22 -15.16
CA ALA A 283 -1.65 -11.61 -14.78
C ALA A 283 -0.27 -12.15 -15.17
N GLU A 284 0.33 -11.65 -16.26
CA GLU A 284 1.69 -12.05 -16.65
C GLU A 284 2.74 -11.59 -15.64
N ARG A 285 2.61 -10.36 -15.10
CA ARG A 285 3.50 -9.83 -14.05
C ARG A 285 3.47 -10.73 -12.82
N TYR A 286 2.28 -11.17 -12.39
CA TYR A 286 2.10 -12.10 -11.27
C TYR A 286 2.74 -13.46 -11.55
N THR A 287 2.53 -14.01 -12.75
CA THR A 287 3.13 -15.29 -13.17
C THR A 287 4.66 -15.20 -13.18
N ARG A 288 5.24 -14.18 -13.83
CA ARG A 288 6.69 -13.97 -13.90
C ARG A 288 7.32 -13.87 -12.51
N PHE A 289 6.66 -13.15 -11.59
CA PHE A 289 7.19 -13.01 -10.24
C PHE A 289 7.08 -14.32 -9.45
N ALA A 290 6.00 -15.07 -9.58
CA ALA A 290 5.87 -16.39 -8.95
C ALA A 290 6.92 -17.39 -9.48
N GLU A 291 7.19 -17.38 -10.79
CA GLU A 291 8.26 -18.18 -11.40
C GLU A 291 9.65 -17.79 -10.87
N PHE A 292 9.90 -16.49 -10.71
CA PHE A 292 11.11 -15.96 -10.09
C PHE A 292 11.30 -16.46 -8.66
N LEU A 293 10.26 -16.45 -7.82
CA LEU A 293 10.32 -16.99 -6.45
C LEU A 293 10.53 -18.51 -6.45
N LYS A 294 9.86 -19.24 -7.36
CA LYS A 294 10.03 -20.68 -7.50
C LYS A 294 11.46 -21.05 -7.91
N ALA A 295 12.03 -20.34 -8.87
CA ALA A 295 13.40 -20.60 -9.34
C ALA A 295 14.45 -20.46 -8.22
N ARG A 296 14.14 -19.67 -7.16
CA ARG A 296 14.95 -19.47 -5.96
C ARG A 296 14.61 -20.41 -4.80
N GLY A 297 13.64 -21.32 -5.03
CA GLY A 297 13.20 -22.25 -3.99
C GLY A 297 12.39 -21.62 -2.86
N LEU A 298 11.94 -20.36 -3.03
CA LEU A 298 11.14 -19.64 -2.03
C LEU A 298 9.68 -20.12 -2.01
N ILE A 299 9.19 -20.64 -3.13
CA ILE A 299 7.91 -21.35 -3.22
C ILE A 299 8.10 -22.69 -3.94
N LYS A 300 7.30 -23.69 -3.60
CA LYS A 300 7.38 -25.04 -4.18
C LYS A 300 6.75 -25.13 -5.58
N ALA A 301 5.68 -24.40 -5.80
CA ALA A 301 4.90 -24.43 -7.04
C ALA A 301 4.36 -23.03 -7.36
N VAL A 302 4.16 -22.76 -8.66
CA VAL A 302 3.44 -21.56 -9.12
C VAL A 302 1.96 -21.90 -9.18
N ALA A 303 1.16 -21.25 -8.34
CA ALA A 303 -0.28 -21.39 -8.39
C ALA A 303 -0.85 -20.61 -9.60
N PRO A 304 -1.94 -21.06 -10.23
CA PRO A 304 -2.68 -20.25 -11.21
C PRO A 304 -3.05 -18.89 -10.63
N VAL A 305 -2.85 -17.82 -11.42
CA VAL A 305 -3.03 -16.44 -10.93
C VAL A 305 -4.45 -16.18 -10.45
N ASP A 306 -5.45 -16.73 -11.13
CA ASP A 306 -6.87 -16.59 -10.80
C ASP A 306 -7.26 -17.17 -9.42
N GLN A 307 -6.38 -17.97 -8.81
CA GLN A 307 -6.58 -18.48 -7.46
C GLN A 307 -6.21 -17.49 -6.36
N TYR A 308 -5.39 -16.45 -6.66
CA TYR A 308 -4.91 -15.49 -5.68
C TYR A 308 -4.88 -14.03 -6.15
N ALA A 309 -5.26 -13.76 -7.40
CA ALA A 309 -5.43 -12.41 -7.91
C ALA A 309 -6.63 -12.36 -8.87
N VAL A 310 -7.59 -11.48 -8.60
CA VAL A 310 -8.84 -11.41 -9.36
C VAL A 310 -9.12 -9.99 -9.84
N VAL A 311 -9.90 -9.89 -10.92
CA VAL A 311 -10.60 -8.66 -11.31
C VAL A 311 -11.98 -8.72 -10.68
N VAL A 312 -12.25 -7.78 -9.77
CA VAL A 312 -13.56 -7.69 -9.10
C VAL A 312 -14.62 -7.24 -10.10
N LYS A 313 -15.71 -8.02 -10.21
CA LYS A 313 -16.79 -7.83 -11.21
C LYS A 313 -17.96 -7.01 -10.67
#